data_ae183760514971aef80ec4cc1413dfe0
#
_entry.id   ae183760514971aef80ec4cc1413dfe0
#
_cell.length_a   1.000
_cell.length_b   1.000
_cell.length_c   1.000
_cell.angle_alpha   90.00
_cell.angle_beta   90.00
_cell.angle_gamma   90.00
#
_symmetry.space_group_name_H-M   'P 1'
#
loop_
_entity.id
_entity.type
_entity.pdbx_description
1 polymer ?
#
loop_
_entity_poly.entity_id
_entity_poly.type
_entity_poly.pdbx_seq_one_letter_code
_entity_poly.pdbx_strand_id
1 'polypeptide(L)'
;MNNPDRYIDQLVALLKLGGLWLTNDKYDMSFYNSIFRVACLTIVTTANGISVCLIGLKQSLKDIAIFFPALFIINVQTLTVLFSIDQQKNVLNLLKICFKLYSKNWQFDLMEKANHFGWTIVRFYKFIMFTVWLFYFILPPLVDIIIYLLGNENTITYTLPLPLTGYLDKKPVRSLKNCLILTVSMFWSTISFLGHIGTMCTFFITIVHSHSILKIFNMYGDRLDFTTTEGMKSSVTALIKMHQNIIKLSQGLKDFYGFIFSFQNLLTSVCLCLCLFTASTNKDKAIVLSYGFGVIYYISLSFMCNLLGQFIQSESENVIVSISNIPWIHMKAALRRDVNLILLQGKREIVISYKGRSPLNLRTFMSILNTSYSYFMLLRSVA
;
A
#
# COMPACT_ATOMS: atom_id res chain seq x y z
N MET A 1 3.53 -15.87 -24.94
CA MET A 1 3.77 -14.44 -25.16
C MET A 1 2.94 -13.66 -24.14
N ASN A 2 3.57 -13.10 -23.15
CA ASN A 2 2.89 -12.36 -22.09
C ASN A 2 2.62 -10.92 -22.59
N ASN A 3 1.37 -10.63 -22.89
CA ASN A 3 0.95 -9.31 -23.34
C ASN A 3 1.03 -8.32 -22.17
N PRO A 4 1.78 -7.20 -22.26
CA PRO A 4 1.86 -6.19 -21.20
C PRO A 4 0.49 -5.64 -20.81
N ASP A 5 -0.44 -5.55 -21.75
CA ASP A 5 -1.81 -5.11 -21.49
C ASP A 5 -2.53 -6.04 -20.50
N ARG A 6 -2.30 -7.36 -20.56
CA ARG A 6 -2.92 -8.34 -19.66
C ARG A 6 -2.61 -8.09 -18.18
N TYR A 7 -1.39 -7.64 -17.86
CA TYR A 7 -1.00 -7.40 -16.47
C TYR A 7 -1.64 -6.14 -15.90
N ILE A 8 -1.69 -5.08 -16.71
CA ILE A 8 -2.36 -3.85 -16.33
C ILE A 8 -3.86 -4.09 -16.21
N ASP A 9 -4.46 -4.85 -17.13
CA ASP A 9 -5.88 -5.23 -17.07
C ASP A 9 -6.21 -6.02 -15.80
N GLN A 10 -5.32 -6.92 -15.36
CA GLN A 10 -5.49 -7.64 -14.09
C GLN A 10 -5.42 -6.70 -12.87
N LEU A 11 -4.54 -5.68 -12.88
CA LEU A 11 -4.49 -4.67 -11.84
C LEU A 11 -5.76 -3.81 -11.82
N VAL A 12 -6.19 -3.37 -13.00
CA VAL A 12 -7.44 -2.62 -13.15
C VAL A 12 -8.63 -3.45 -12.67
N ALA A 13 -8.67 -4.76 -12.96
CA ALA A 13 -9.70 -5.65 -12.46
C ALA A 13 -9.70 -5.74 -10.92
N LEU A 14 -8.53 -5.82 -10.28
CA LEU A 14 -8.43 -5.78 -8.81
C LEU A 14 -8.92 -4.46 -8.22
N LEU A 15 -8.60 -3.34 -8.86
CA LEU A 15 -9.07 -2.01 -8.43
C LEU A 15 -10.58 -1.87 -8.64
N LYS A 16 -11.14 -2.42 -9.73
CA LYS A 16 -12.58 -2.46 -9.98
C LYS A 16 -13.32 -3.27 -8.92
N LEU A 17 -12.84 -4.47 -8.60
CA LEU A 17 -13.38 -5.30 -7.51
C LEU A 17 -13.37 -4.56 -6.17
N GLY A 18 -12.31 -3.82 -5.92
CA GLY A 18 -12.21 -2.96 -4.75
C GLY A 18 -13.05 -1.68 -4.81
N GLY A 19 -13.74 -1.36 -5.90
CA GLY A 19 -14.47 -0.10 -6.10
C GLY A 19 -13.55 1.13 -6.10
N LEU A 20 -12.29 0.96 -6.49
CA LEU A 20 -11.25 1.99 -6.51
C LEU A 20 -10.89 2.45 -7.92
N TRP A 21 -11.57 1.95 -8.93
CA TRP A 21 -11.38 2.34 -10.32
C TRP A 21 -12.63 3.01 -10.85
N LEU A 22 -12.58 4.33 -11.01
CA LEU A 22 -13.66 5.09 -11.66
C LEU A 22 -13.36 5.17 -13.16
N THR A 23 -14.27 4.69 -13.96
CA THR A 23 -14.28 4.98 -15.41
C THR A 23 -15.05 6.28 -15.64
N ASN A 24 -14.74 6.98 -16.73
CA ASN A 24 -15.49 8.19 -17.11
C ASN A 24 -16.91 7.88 -17.63
N ASP A 25 -17.24 6.61 -17.80
CA ASP A 25 -18.58 6.19 -18.20
C ASP A 25 -19.52 6.26 -16.99
N LYS A 26 -20.48 7.17 -17.06
CA LYS A 26 -21.52 7.40 -16.03
C LYS A 26 -22.37 6.15 -15.69
N TYR A 27 -22.25 5.10 -16.47
CA TYR A 27 -23.00 3.83 -16.32
C TYR A 27 -22.16 2.67 -15.80
N ASP A 28 -20.87 2.89 -15.43
CA ASP A 28 -20.06 1.79 -14.90
C ASP A 28 -20.39 1.53 -13.43
N MET A 29 -20.67 0.27 -13.11
CA MET A 29 -20.90 -0.22 -11.74
C MET A 29 -19.80 0.18 -10.76
N SER A 30 -18.61 0.46 -11.26
CA SER A 30 -17.47 0.96 -10.49
C SER A 30 -17.73 2.35 -9.87
N PHE A 31 -18.43 3.24 -10.55
CA PHE A 31 -18.78 4.57 -10.04
C PHE A 31 -19.75 4.47 -8.86
N TYR A 32 -20.83 3.69 -9.02
CA TYR A 32 -21.82 3.48 -7.96
C TYR A 32 -21.21 2.77 -6.75
N ASN A 33 -20.35 1.77 -6.97
CA ASN A 33 -19.61 1.10 -5.90
C ASN A 33 -18.71 2.07 -5.13
N SER A 34 -18.09 3.04 -5.79
CA SER A 34 -17.23 4.04 -5.14
C SER A 34 -18.04 5.02 -4.31
N ILE A 35 -19.17 5.53 -4.84
CA ILE A 35 -20.08 6.39 -4.08
C ILE A 35 -20.66 5.63 -2.87
N PHE A 36 -21.12 4.42 -3.09
CA PHE A 36 -21.63 3.57 -2.02
C PHE A 36 -20.59 3.34 -0.94
N ARG A 37 -19.32 3.10 -1.32
CA ARG A 37 -18.19 2.98 -0.39
C ARG A 37 -17.99 4.23 0.45
N VAL A 38 -17.93 5.41 -0.19
CA VAL A 38 -17.74 6.68 0.52
C VAL A 38 -18.88 6.92 1.50
N ALA A 39 -20.11 6.70 1.08
CA ALA A 39 -21.30 6.86 1.93
C ALA A 39 -21.24 5.91 3.14
N CYS A 40 -20.96 4.64 2.90
CA CYS A 40 -20.81 3.68 3.98
C CYS A 40 -19.61 4.00 4.89
N LEU A 41 -18.46 4.44 4.35
CA LEU A 41 -17.28 4.87 5.12
C LEU A 41 -17.61 5.99 6.09
N THR A 42 -18.34 6.99 5.64
CA THR A 42 -18.77 8.10 6.50
C THR A 42 -19.72 7.63 7.61
N ILE A 43 -20.66 6.74 7.29
CA ILE A 43 -21.59 6.16 8.27
C ILE A 43 -20.82 5.36 9.33
N VAL A 44 -19.88 4.49 8.92
CA VAL A 44 -19.13 3.65 9.86
C VAL A 44 -18.14 4.45 10.69
N THR A 45 -17.45 5.43 10.11
CA THR A 45 -16.54 6.30 10.90
C THR A 45 -17.29 7.15 11.92
N THR A 46 -18.47 7.66 11.57
CA THR A 46 -19.33 8.40 12.52
C THR A 46 -19.90 7.48 13.58
N ALA A 47 -20.39 6.29 13.23
CA ALA A 47 -20.88 5.30 14.18
C ALA A 47 -19.79 4.84 15.17
N ASN A 48 -18.57 4.63 14.69
CA ASN A 48 -17.41 4.32 15.54
C ASN A 48 -17.06 5.49 16.49
N GLY A 49 -17.05 6.73 15.99
CA GLY A 49 -16.84 7.91 16.82
C GLY A 49 -17.88 8.03 17.93
N ILE A 50 -19.15 7.81 17.62
CA ILE A 50 -20.24 7.81 18.60
C ILE A 50 -20.09 6.64 19.60
N SER A 51 -19.71 5.45 19.16
CA SER A 51 -19.46 4.31 20.06
C SER A 51 -18.35 4.61 21.06
N VAL A 52 -17.25 5.21 20.63
CA VAL A 52 -16.16 5.64 21.54
C VAL A 52 -16.66 6.63 22.58
N CYS A 53 -17.48 7.59 22.19
CA CYS A 53 -18.07 8.57 23.11
C CYS A 53 -19.04 7.94 24.11
N LEU A 54 -19.85 6.95 23.69
CA LEU A 54 -20.87 6.30 24.52
C LEU A 54 -20.30 5.28 25.52
N ILE A 55 -19.26 4.52 25.12
CA ILE A 55 -18.69 3.42 25.94
C ILE A 55 -17.63 3.94 26.91
N GLY A 56 -17.12 5.13 26.68
CA GLY A 56 -16.02 5.71 27.44
C GLY A 56 -14.65 5.19 26.98
N LEU A 57 -13.66 6.07 27.04
CA LEU A 57 -12.30 5.84 26.47
C LEU A 57 -11.61 4.60 27.06
N LYS A 58 -11.85 4.28 28.33
CA LYS A 58 -11.14 3.22 29.06
C LYS A 58 -11.56 1.80 28.65
N GLN A 59 -12.84 1.60 28.32
CA GLN A 59 -13.38 0.30 27.92
C GLN A 59 -13.24 0.09 26.41
N SER A 60 -13.38 1.17 25.65
CA SER A 60 -13.23 1.16 24.19
C SER A 60 -11.78 0.97 23.72
N LEU A 61 -10.77 1.37 24.50
CA LEU A 61 -9.36 1.12 24.14
C LEU A 61 -9.04 -0.37 24.04
N LYS A 62 -9.71 -1.24 24.81
CA LYS A 62 -9.51 -2.69 24.70
C LYS A 62 -10.04 -3.28 23.40
N ASP A 63 -11.19 -2.80 22.93
CA ASP A 63 -11.87 -3.33 21.74
C ASP A 63 -11.46 -2.61 20.44
N ILE A 64 -10.99 -1.36 20.58
CA ILE A 64 -10.70 -0.44 19.46
C ILE A 64 -9.24 -0.54 18.98
N ALA A 65 -8.31 -0.98 19.84
CA ALA A 65 -6.87 -0.83 19.60
C ALA A 65 -6.35 -1.53 18.33
N ILE A 66 -6.96 -2.64 17.88
CA ILE A 66 -6.56 -3.31 16.63
C ILE A 66 -7.30 -2.76 15.41
N PHE A 67 -8.63 -2.67 15.51
CA PHE A 67 -9.49 -2.48 14.35
C PHE A 67 -9.66 -1.01 13.97
N PHE A 68 -9.76 -0.11 14.94
CA PHE A 68 -9.99 1.31 14.65
C PHE A 68 -8.84 1.94 13.85
N PRO A 69 -7.57 1.80 14.25
CA PRO A 69 -6.48 2.35 13.46
C PRO A 69 -6.33 1.67 12.09
N ALA A 70 -6.57 0.34 11.99
CA ALA A 70 -6.54 -0.38 10.73
C ALA A 70 -7.63 0.11 9.77
N LEU A 71 -8.86 0.24 10.25
CA LEU A 71 -9.97 0.76 9.47
C LEU A 71 -9.74 2.22 9.08
N PHE A 72 -9.15 3.03 9.97
CA PHE A 72 -8.82 4.41 9.66
C PHE A 72 -7.77 4.52 8.55
N ILE A 73 -6.72 3.67 8.57
CA ILE A 73 -5.75 3.56 7.47
C ILE A 73 -6.46 3.21 6.17
N ILE A 74 -7.29 2.16 6.17
CA ILE A 74 -8.03 1.71 4.99
C ILE A 74 -8.95 2.81 4.45
N ASN A 75 -9.60 3.55 5.34
CA ASN A 75 -10.51 4.63 4.98
C ASN A 75 -9.75 5.79 4.33
N VAL A 76 -8.64 6.22 4.92
CA VAL A 76 -7.82 7.29 4.35
C VAL A 76 -7.23 6.87 3.01
N GLN A 77 -6.75 5.64 2.88
CA GLN A 77 -6.28 5.10 1.60
C GLN A 77 -7.38 5.12 0.54
N THR A 78 -8.58 4.64 0.88
CA THR A 78 -9.72 4.61 -0.05
C THR A 78 -10.11 6.01 -0.50
N LEU A 79 -10.23 6.97 0.42
CA LEU A 79 -10.54 8.36 0.10
C LEU A 79 -9.45 8.98 -0.77
N THR A 80 -8.18 8.78 -0.42
CA THR A 80 -7.07 9.33 -1.21
C THR A 80 -7.06 8.77 -2.62
N VAL A 81 -7.27 7.45 -2.79
CA VAL A 81 -7.36 6.83 -4.12
C VAL A 81 -8.53 7.40 -4.92
N LEU A 82 -9.69 7.61 -4.30
CA LEU A 82 -10.86 8.18 -4.98
C LEU A 82 -10.64 9.62 -5.41
N PHE A 83 -10.00 10.45 -4.57
CA PHE A 83 -9.70 11.84 -4.91
C PHE A 83 -8.53 11.98 -5.89
N SER A 84 -7.65 10.98 -6.00
CA SER A 84 -6.44 11.01 -6.83
C SER A 84 -6.50 10.02 -8.00
N ILE A 85 -7.69 9.68 -8.47
CA ILE A 85 -7.88 8.63 -9.49
C ILE A 85 -7.21 8.98 -10.83
N ASP A 86 -7.21 10.25 -11.21
CA ASP A 86 -6.56 10.71 -12.44
C ASP A 86 -5.03 10.56 -12.34
N GLN A 87 -4.46 10.80 -11.16
CA GLN A 87 -3.04 10.57 -10.89
C GLN A 87 -2.72 9.08 -10.97
N GLN A 88 -3.57 8.21 -10.42
CA GLN A 88 -3.42 6.75 -10.52
C GLN A 88 -3.46 6.28 -11.98
N LYS A 89 -4.44 6.75 -12.76
CA LYS A 89 -4.55 6.45 -14.20
C LYS A 89 -3.30 6.91 -14.96
N ASN A 90 -2.80 8.10 -14.67
CA ASN A 90 -1.59 8.63 -15.29
C ASN A 90 -0.36 7.76 -14.98
N VAL A 91 -0.17 7.33 -13.74
CA VAL A 91 0.93 6.43 -13.36
C VAL A 91 0.85 5.10 -14.10
N LEU A 92 -0.34 4.48 -14.15
CA LEU A 92 -0.54 3.20 -14.85
C LEU A 92 -0.35 3.34 -16.37
N ASN A 93 -0.79 4.44 -16.98
CA ASN A 93 -0.56 4.72 -18.38
C ASN A 93 0.92 4.94 -18.69
N LEU A 94 1.64 5.67 -17.85
CA LEU A 94 3.09 5.85 -17.99
C LEU A 94 3.83 4.52 -17.88
N LEU A 95 3.46 3.66 -16.93
CA LEU A 95 4.00 2.32 -16.83
C LEU A 95 3.75 1.49 -18.10
N LYS A 96 2.53 1.55 -18.64
CA LYS A 96 2.18 0.86 -19.88
C LYS A 96 3.03 1.33 -21.06
N ILE A 97 3.24 2.63 -21.19
CA ILE A 97 4.09 3.23 -22.22
C ILE A 97 5.54 2.77 -22.03
N CYS A 98 6.09 2.87 -20.82
CA CYS A 98 7.44 2.43 -20.52
C CYS A 98 7.60 0.92 -20.77
N PHE A 99 6.63 0.10 -20.39
CA PHE A 99 6.65 -1.34 -20.66
C PHE A 99 6.74 -1.63 -22.16
N LYS A 100 5.92 -0.96 -22.98
CA LYS A 100 5.96 -1.13 -24.46
C LYS A 100 7.28 -0.68 -25.08
N LEU A 101 7.85 0.43 -24.57
CA LEU A 101 9.10 0.99 -25.09
C LEU A 101 10.32 0.13 -24.72
N TYR A 102 10.34 -0.44 -23.53
CA TYR A 102 11.50 -1.13 -22.95
C TYR A 102 11.34 -2.65 -22.89
N SER A 103 10.37 -3.25 -23.61
CA SER A 103 10.16 -4.70 -23.69
C SER A 103 10.80 -5.32 -24.94
N LYS A 104 11.96 -4.80 -25.38
CA LYS A 104 12.66 -5.32 -26.57
C LYS A 104 13.99 -5.95 -26.18
N ASN A 105 14.33 -7.07 -26.83
CA ASN A 105 15.61 -7.77 -26.68
C ASN A 105 15.92 -8.07 -25.18
N TRP A 106 17.13 -7.74 -24.72
CA TRP A 106 17.61 -7.99 -23.35
C TRP A 106 16.79 -7.27 -22.25
N GLN A 107 16.10 -6.19 -22.61
CA GLN A 107 15.22 -5.46 -21.70
C GLN A 107 13.99 -6.29 -21.33
N PHE A 108 13.54 -7.13 -22.25
CA PHE A 108 12.40 -8.02 -22.04
C PHE A 108 12.61 -8.97 -20.87
N ASP A 109 13.79 -9.59 -20.78
CA ASP A 109 14.11 -10.53 -19.69
C ASP A 109 14.07 -9.87 -18.30
N LEU A 110 14.53 -8.61 -18.22
CA LEU A 110 14.47 -7.84 -16.97
C LEU A 110 13.03 -7.49 -16.59
N MET A 111 12.23 -7.07 -17.56
CA MET A 111 10.83 -6.76 -17.35
C MET A 111 10.00 -8.01 -17.00
N GLU A 112 10.32 -9.16 -17.60
CA GLU A 112 9.66 -10.43 -17.28
C GLU A 112 10.02 -10.92 -15.87
N LYS A 113 11.29 -10.83 -15.48
CA LYS A 113 11.72 -11.13 -14.09
C LYS A 113 11.05 -10.21 -13.07
N ALA A 114 10.96 -8.91 -13.37
CA ALA A 114 10.26 -7.95 -12.54
C ALA A 114 8.78 -8.30 -12.39
N ASN A 115 8.16 -8.67 -13.49
CA ASN A 115 6.77 -9.09 -13.51
C ASN A 115 6.53 -10.35 -12.67
N HIS A 116 7.35 -11.38 -12.86
CA HIS A 116 7.27 -12.61 -12.05
C HIS A 116 7.48 -12.30 -10.55
N PHE A 117 8.45 -11.48 -10.21
CA PHE A 117 8.74 -11.05 -8.84
C PHE A 117 7.56 -10.25 -8.25
N GLY A 118 7.04 -9.26 -8.98
CA GLY A 118 5.91 -8.45 -8.53
C GLY A 118 4.66 -9.30 -8.27
N TRP A 119 4.34 -10.23 -9.17
CA TRP A 119 3.21 -11.15 -8.97
C TRP A 119 3.43 -12.16 -7.85
N THR A 120 4.67 -12.54 -7.57
CA THR A 120 5.00 -13.40 -6.42
C THR A 120 4.74 -12.65 -5.12
N ILE A 121 5.16 -11.38 -5.00
CA ILE A 121 4.84 -10.52 -3.86
C ILE A 121 3.33 -10.38 -3.69
N VAL A 122 2.60 -10.11 -4.77
CA VAL A 122 1.13 -9.97 -4.75
C VAL A 122 0.44 -11.25 -4.31
N ARG A 123 0.88 -12.41 -4.78
CA ARG A 123 0.31 -13.71 -4.34
C ARG A 123 0.54 -13.96 -2.86
N PHE A 124 1.75 -13.73 -2.40
CA PHE A 124 2.11 -13.87 -1.00
C PHE A 124 1.32 -12.91 -0.11
N TYR A 125 1.24 -11.65 -0.51
CA TYR A 125 0.45 -10.65 0.20
C TYR A 125 -1.04 -11.00 0.27
N LYS A 126 -1.66 -11.41 -0.86
CA LYS A 126 -3.06 -11.86 -0.86
C LYS A 126 -3.28 -13.06 0.05
N PHE A 127 -2.35 -14.01 0.09
CA PHE A 127 -2.44 -15.16 1.01
C PHE A 127 -2.42 -14.71 2.48
N ILE A 128 -1.48 -13.84 2.86
CA ILE A 128 -1.43 -13.28 4.22
C ILE A 128 -2.74 -12.55 4.54
N MET A 129 -3.20 -11.69 3.63
CA MET A 129 -4.42 -10.93 3.85
C MET A 129 -5.65 -11.83 3.96
N PHE A 130 -5.77 -12.86 3.13
CA PHE A 130 -6.84 -13.84 3.25
C PHE A 130 -6.82 -14.54 4.61
N THR A 131 -5.65 -14.93 5.09
CA THR A 131 -5.47 -15.52 6.42
C THR A 131 -5.90 -14.55 7.53
N VAL A 132 -5.47 -13.29 7.46
CA VAL A 132 -5.90 -12.24 8.40
C VAL A 132 -7.41 -12.05 8.37
N TRP A 133 -8.00 -11.99 7.17
CA TRP A 133 -9.46 -11.84 7.02
C TRP A 133 -10.22 -13.04 7.63
N LEU A 134 -9.76 -14.25 7.39
CA LEU A 134 -10.36 -15.47 7.95
C LEU A 134 -10.31 -15.46 9.48
N PHE A 135 -9.13 -15.18 10.07
CA PHE A 135 -8.93 -15.25 11.53
C PHE A 135 -9.62 -14.10 12.29
N TYR A 136 -9.65 -12.91 11.73
CA TYR A 136 -10.20 -11.75 12.44
C TYR A 136 -11.68 -11.46 12.13
N PHE A 137 -12.17 -11.84 10.97
CA PHE A 137 -13.53 -11.48 10.56
C PHE A 137 -14.48 -12.68 10.47
N ILE A 138 -14.01 -13.86 10.09
CA ILE A 138 -14.87 -15.04 9.91
C ILE A 138 -14.87 -15.92 11.15
N LEU A 139 -13.70 -16.25 11.66
CA LEU A 139 -13.56 -17.23 12.74
C LEU A 139 -14.27 -16.82 14.04
N PRO A 140 -14.16 -15.57 14.55
CA PRO A 140 -14.82 -15.20 15.79
C PRO A 140 -16.36 -15.33 15.76
N PRO A 141 -17.08 -14.75 14.77
CA PRO A 141 -18.53 -14.94 14.72
C PRO A 141 -18.95 -16.40 14.50
N LEU A 142 -18.13 -17.18 13.79
CA LEU A 142 -18.41 -18.59 13.56
C LEU A 142 -18.28 -19.40 14.86
N VAL A 143 -17.27 -19.14 15.67
CA VAL A 143 -17.12 -19.72 17.00
C VAL A 143 -18.28 -19.35 17.91
N ASP A 144 -18.72 -18.08 17.90
CA ASP A 144 -19.88 -17.62 18.66
C ASP A 144 -21.15 -18.39 18.27
N ILE A 145 -21.39 -18.59 16.97
CA ILE A 145 -22.52 -19.38 16.46
C ILE A 145 -22.43 -20.84 16.91
N ILE A 146 -21.25 -21.47 16.83
CA ILE A 146 -21.06 -22.86 17.28
C ILE A 146 -21.35 -23.02 18.77
N ILE A 147 -20.85 -22.12 19.62
CA ILE A 147 -21.09 -22.12 21.06
C ILE A 147 -22.58 -21.99 21.36
N TYR A 148 -23.28 -21.12 20.62
CA TYR A 148 -24.75 -20.98 20.73
C TYR A 148 -25.48 -22.28 20.38
N LEU A 149 -25.10 -22.94 19.26
CA LEU A 149 -25.74 -24.19 18.81
C LEU A 149 -25.52 -25.36 19.79
N LEU A 150 -24.39 -25.31 20.55
CA LEU A 150 -24.08 -26.30 21.58
C LEU A 150 -24.83 -26.04 22.90
N GLY A 151 -25.72 -25.07 22.96
CA GLY A 151 -26.62 -24.82 24.10
C GLY A 151 -26.02 -24.07 25.28
N ASN A 152 -24.87 -23.43 25.11
CA ASN A 152 -24.18 -22.69 26.16
C ASN A 152 -24.53 -21.19 26.09
N GLU A 153 -25.81 -20.88 26.40
CA GLU A 153 -26.40 -19.53 26.22
C GLU A 153 -25.75 -18.43 27.09
N ASN A 154 -25.02 -18.78 28.14
CA ASN A 154 -24.57 -17.81 29.16
C ASN A 154 -23.19 -17.19 28.88
N THR A 155 -22.49 -17.59 27.83
CA THR A 155 -21.09 -17.21 27.61
C THR A 155 -20.80 -16.45 26.30
N ILE A 156 -21.84 -16.12 25.52
CA ILE A 156 -21.64 -15.50 24.21
C ILE A 156 -21.34 -14.02 24.35
N THR A 157 -20.08 -13.67 24.20
CA THR A 157 -19.63 -12.31 23.93
C THR A 157 -19.42 -12.16 22.42
N TYR A 158 -20.30 -11.43 21.74
CA TYR A 158 -20.11 -11.15 20.33
C TYR A 158 -18.82 -10.40 20.08
N THR A 159 -17.90 -11.04 19.40
CA THR A 159 -16.71 -10.39 18.85
C THR A 159 -17.06 -9.81 17.48
N LEU A 160 -17.39 -8.53 17.46
CA LEU A 160 -17.65 -7.82 16.21
C LEU A 160 -16.35 -7.36 15.58
N PRO A 161 -16.20 -7.45 14.25
CA PRO A 161 -15.08 -6.89 13.53
C PRO A 161 -15.05 -5.36 13.55
N LEU A 162 -16.11 -4.72 13.95
CA LEU A 162 -16.22 -3.28 14.18
C LEU A 162 -16.54 -3.00 15.65
N PRO A 163 -16.06 -1.90 16.25
CA PRO A 163 -16.33 -1.55 17.63
C PRO A 163 -17.77 -1.06 17.82
N LEU A 164 -18.73 -1.83 17.38
CA LEU A 164 -20.17 -1.60 17.52
C LEU A 164 -20.76 -2.34 18.73
N THR A 165 -19.92 -2.88 19.59
CA THR A 165 -20.34 -3.64 20.79
C THR A 165 -21.26 -2.84 21.70
N GLY A 166 -21.13 -1.50 21.74
CA GLY A 166 -22.04 -0.62 22.51
C GLY A 166 -23.47 -0.57 22.00
N TYR A 167 -23.73 -1.01 20.78
CA TYR A 167 -25.07 -1.06 20.20
C TYR A 167 -25.72 -2.44 20.31
N LEU A 168 -24.98 -3.44 20.76
CA LEU A 168 -25.50 -4.80 20.93
C LEU A 168 -26.28 -4.91 22.24
N ASP A 169 -27.44 -5.53 22.17
CA ASP A 169 -28.17 -5.92 23.35
C ASP A 169 -27.40 -7.03 24.09
N LYS A 170 -27.36 -6.98 25.42
CA LYS A 170 -26.67 -7.97 26.26
C LYS A 170 -27.29 -9.38 26.18
N LYS A 171 -28.37 -9.56 25.43
CA LYS A 171 -28.99 -10.85 25.16
C LYS A 171 -28.57 -11.41 23.79
N PRO A 172 -28.43 -12.74 23.69
CA PRO A 172 -27.80 -13.37 22.54
C PRO A 172 -28.67 -13.30 21.27
N VAL A 173 -28.11 -13.86 20.19
CA VAL A 173 -28.50 -14.09 18.78
C VAL A 173 -29.99 -13.90 18.38
N ARG A 174 -30.96 -14.00 19.29
CA ARG A 174 -32.38 -13.88 18.98
C ARG A 174 -32.85 -12.46 18.62
N SER A 175 -32.04 -11.43 18.81
CA SER A 175 -32.40 -10.07 18.40
C SER A 175 -32.09 -9.88 16.91
N LEU A 176 -33.12 -9.63 16.10
CA LEU A 176 -33.00 -9.26 14.68
C LEU A 176 -32.00 -8.10 14.48
N LYS A 177 -32.00 -7.17 15.46
CA LYS A 177 -31.06 -6.04 15.51
C LYS A 177 -29.59 -6.50 15.53
N ASN A 178 -29.25 -7.47 16.39
CA ASN A 178 -27.88 -7.97 16.54
C ASN A 178 -27.44 -8.70 15.25
N CYS A 179 -28.32 -9.50 14.64
CA CYS A 179 -28.04 -10.15 13.35
C CYS A 179 -27.80 -9.13 12.24
N LEU A 180 -28.59 -8.06 12.18
CA LEU A 180 -28.41 -7.00 11.18
C LEU A 180 -27.09 -6.26 11.38
N ILE A 181 -26.74 -5.89 12.62
CA ILE A 181 -25.47 -5.22 12.94
C ILE A 181 -24.30 -6.11 12.54
N LEU A 182 -24.33 -7.41 12.86
CA LEU A 182 -23.30 -8.37 12.49
C LEU A 182 -23.16 -8.45 10.97
N THR A 183 -24.25 -8.66 10.25
CA THR A 183 -24.25 -8.81 8.78
C THR A 183 -23.70 -7.55 8.10
N VAL A 184 -24.15 -6.38 8.51
CA VAL A 184 -23.69 -5.09 7.98
C VAL A 184 -22.19 -4.89 8.28
N SER A 185 -21.74 -5.22 9.50
CA SER A 185 -20.34 -5.07 9.89
C SER A 185 -19.42 -6.02 9.11
N MET A 186 -19.85 -7.26 8.87
CA MET A 186 -19.11 -8.24 8.08
C MET A 186 -19.02 -7.84 6.61
N PHE A 187 -20.13 -7.44 6.02
CA PHE A 187 -20.17 -6.97 4.64
C PHE A 187 -19.26 -5.76 4.44
N TRP A 188 -19.34 -4.80 5.34
CA TRP A 188 -18.56 -3.58 5.31
C TRP A 188 -17.05 -3.84 5.45
N SER A 189 -16.64 -4.62 6.43
CA SER A 189 -15.24 -4.96 6.65
C SER A 189 -14.64 -5.71 5.45
N THR A 190 -15.41 -6.60 4.82
CA THR A 190 -14.99 -7.32 3.61
C THR A 190 -14.75 -6.38 2.44
N ILE A 191 -15.65 -5.43 2.17
CA ILE A 191 -15.47 -4.44 1.09
C ILE A 191 -14.25 -3.57 1.34
N SER A 192 -14.09 -3.05 2.57
CA SER A 192 -12.94 -2.22 2.94
C SER A 192 -11.62 -2.97 2.77
N PHE A 193 -11.61 -4.23 3.15
CA PHE A 193 -10.48 -5.13 3.03
C PHE A 193 -10.08 -5.39 1.56
N LEU A 194 -11.05 -5.66 0.69
CA LEU A 194 -10.80 -5.82 -0.74
C LEU A 194 -10.18 -4.56 -1.37
N GLY A 195 -10.64 -3.39 -0.96
CA GLY A 195 -10.04 -2.13 -1.42
C GLY A 195 -8.61 -1.93 -0.97
N HIS A 196 -8.32 -2.25 0.29
CA HIS A 196 -6.95 -2.21 0.79
C HIS A 196 -6.04 -3.16 0.00
N ILE A 197 -6.47 -4.40 -0.24
CA ILE A 197 -5.73 -5.36 -1.08
C ILE A 197 -5.49 -4.79 -2.47
N GLY A 198 -6.49 -4.21 -3.12
CA GLY A 198 -6.36 -3.60 -4.45
C GLY A 198 -5.30 -2.50 -4.48
N THR A 199 -5.34 -1.58 -3.53
CA THR A 199 -4.37 -0.48 -3.40
C THR A 199 -2.95 -1.00 -3.20
N MET A 200 -2.75 -1.94 -2.29
CA MET A 200 -1.43 -2.50 -1.98
C MET A 200 -0.86 -3.33 -3.13
N CYS A 201 -1.68 -4.16 -3.78
CA CYS A 201 -1.23 -4.93 -4.95
C CYS A 201 -0.80 -4.00 -6.10
N THR A 202 -1.55 -2.93 -6.35
CA THR A 202 -1.18 -1.94 -7.35
C THR A 202 0.12 -1.25 -7.00
N PHE A 203 0.30 -0.86 -5.75
CA PHE A 203 1.55 -0.28 -5.26
C PHE A 203 2.74 -1.23 -5.51
N PHE A 204 2.68 -2.47 -5.07
CA PHE A 204 3.78 -3.41 -5.21
C PHE A 204 4.20 -3.60 -6.66
N ILE A 205 3.25 -3.82 -7.56
CA ILE A 205 3.56 -4.01 -8.98
C ILE A 205 4.13 -2.72 -9.58
N THR A 206 3.52 -1.56 -9.29
CA THR A 206 3.98 -0.27 -9.80
C THR A 206 5.42 0.01 -9.38
N ILE A 207 5.77 -0.24 -8.11
CA ILE A 207 7.11 -0.01 -7.58
C ILE A 207 8.14 -0.97 -8.19
N VAL A 208 7.82 -2.25 -8.29
CA VAL A 208 8.73 -3.26 -8.87
C VAL A 208 9.03 -2.95 -10.33
N HIS A 209 8.03 -2.55 -11.11
CA HIS A 209 8.25 -2.18 -12.51
C HIS A 209 9.04 -0.87 -12.64
N SER A 210 8.77 0.13 -11.78
CA SER A 210 9.51 1.39 -11.77
C SER A 210 10.99 1.18 -11.42
N HIS A 211 11.28 0.32 -10.45
CA HIS A 211 12.65 -0.11 -10.14
C HIS A 211 13.33 -0.76 -11.36
N SER A 212 12.62 -1.64 -12.06
CA SER A 212 13.19 -2.32 -13.24
C SER A 212 13.44 -1.37 -14.42
N ILE A 213 12.59 -0.36 -14.60
CA ILE A 213 12.80 0.69 -15.61
C ILE A 213 14.07 1.49 -15.28
N LEU A 214 14.28 1.85 -14.01
CA LEU A 214 15.52 2.50 -13.55
C LEU A 214 16.74 1.61 -13.79
N LYS A 215 16.65 0.33 -13.47
CA LYS A 215 17.72 -0.65 -13.68
C LYS A 215 18.04 -0.80 -15.18
N ILE A 216 17.03 -0.85 -16.05
CA ILE A 216 17.23 -0.86 -17.50
C ILE A 216 17.96 0.41 -17.95
N PHE A 217 17.59 1.58 -17.41
CA PHE A 217 18.28 2.83 -17.70
C PHE A 217 19.75 2.79 -17.30
N ASN A 218 20.06 2.31 -16.11
CA ASN A 218 21.42 2.21 -15.60
C ASN A 218 22.28 1.26 -16.45
N MET A 219 21.71 0.16 -16.95
CA MET A 219 22.41 -0.78 -17.84
C MET A 219 22.43 -0.32 -19.30
N TYR A 220 21.64 0.67 -19.67
CA TYR A 220 21.53 1.12 -21.05
C TYR A 220 22.76 1.89 -21.50
N GLY A 221 23.38 2.66 -20.60
CA GLY A 221 24.60 3.42 -20.86
C GLY A 221 25.76 2.56 -21.39
N ASP A 222 25.92 1.36 -20.82
CA ASP A 222 27.01 0.42 -21.22
C ASP A 222 26.76 -0.25 -22.58
N ARG A 223 25.58 -0.13 -23.16
CA ARG A 223 25.15 -0.81 -24.39
C ARG A 223 24.90 0.13 -25.56
N LEU A 224 25.22 1.39 -25.39
CA LEU A 224 25.04 2.40 -26.43
C LEU A 224 26.20 2.39 -27.41
N ASP A 225 25.89 2.70 -28.68
CA ASP A 225 26.94 2.87 -29.71
C ASP A 225 27.54 4.28 -29.62
N PHE A 226 28.82 4.32 -29.22
CA PHE A 226 29.64 5.54 -29.18
C PHE A 226 30.75 5.54 -30.20
N THR A 227 30.75 4.61 -31.17
CA THR A 227 31.84 4.46 -32.18
C THR A 227 31.73 5.50 -33.28
N THR A 228 30.50 5.86 -33.67
CA THR A 228 30.25 6.83 -34.75
C THR A 228 29.56 8.11 -34.20
N THR A 229 29.78 9.23 -34.91
CA THR A 229 29.17 10.51 -34.53
C THR A 229 27.62 10.47 -34.55
N GLU A 230 27.04 9.74 -35.52
CA GLU A 230 25.60 9.55 -35.62
C GLU A 230 25.09 8.59 -34.55
N GLY A 231 25.83 7.51 -34.28
CA GLY A 231 25.56 6.59 -33.19
C GLY A 231 25.55 7.31 -31.83
N MET A 232 26.55 8.15 -31.55
CA MET A 232 26.59 8.96 -30.33
C MET A 232 25.33 9.87 -30.17
N LYS A 233 24.95 10.57 -31.26
CA LYS A 233 23.78 11.46 -31.24
C LYS A 233 22.50 10.67 -31.00
N SER A 234 22.32 9.55 -31.68
CA SER A 234 21.16 8.66 -31.51
C SER A 234 21.11 8.11 -30.09
N SER A 235 22.23 7.64 -29.56
CA SER A 235 22.39 7.07 -28.22
C SER A 235 22.03 8.09 -27.11
N VAL A 236 22.59 9.30 -27.19
CA VAL A 236 22.28 10.38 -26.22
C VAL A 236 20.83 10.81 -26.31
N THR A 237 20.26 10.90 -27.53
CA THR A 237 18.84 11.24 -27.70
C THR A 237 17.93 10.18 -27.08
N ALA A 238 18.24 8.89 -27.22
CA ALA A 238 17.50 7.80 -26.60
C ALA A 238 17.58 7.86 -25.08
N LEU A 239 18.78 8.14 -24.55
CA LEU A 239 19.02 8.28 -23.12
C LEU A 239 18.21 9.44 -22.51
N ILE A 240 18.18 10.60 -23.19
CA ILE A 240 17.38 11.76 -22.76
C ILE A 240 15.90 11.38 -22.67
N LYS A 241 15.35 10.76 -23.72
CA LYS A 241 13.93 10.36 -23.76
C LYS A 241 13.60 9.39 -22.63
N MET A 242 14.48 8.44 -22.37
CA MET A 242 14.32 7.46 -21.31
C MET A 242 14.35 8.14 -19.93
N HIS A 243 15.29 9.05 -19.69
CA HIS A 243 15.40 9.82 -18.46
C HIS A 243 14.18 10.70 -18.23
N GLN A 244 13.65 11.36 -19.27
CA GLN A 244 12.41 12.13 -19.18
C GLN A 244 11.21 11.29 -18.75
N ASN A 245 11.09 10.05 -19.28
CA ASN A 245 10.02 9.15 -18.90
C ASN A 245 10.16 8.71 -17.43
N ILE A 246 11.38 8.47 -16.97
CA ILE A 246 11.68 8.14 -15.56
C ILE A 246 11.30 9.30 -14.64
N ILE A 247 11.63 10.54 -15.00
CA ILE A 247 11.24 11.73 -14.22
C ILE A 247 9.73 11.85 -14.12
N LYS A 248 9.00 11.72 -15.24
CA LYS A 248 7.54 11.76 -15.25
C LYS A 248 6.93 10.65 -14.39
N LEU A 249 7.45 9.43 -14.49
CA LEU A 249 7.00 8.30 -13.68
C LEU A 249 7.27 8.54 -12.20
N SER A 250 8.46 9.01 -11.84
CA SER A 250 8.83 9.30 -10.45
C SER A 250 7.96 10.40 -9.84
N GLN A 251 7.62 11.43 -10.61
CA GLN A 251 6.72 12.47 -10.17
C GLN A 251 5.32 11.91 -9.92
N GLY A 252 4.77 11.12 -10.85
CA GLY A 252 3.48 10.47 -10.68
C GLY A 252 3.43 9.55 -9.44
N LEU A 253 4.52 8.80 -9.17
CA LEU A 253 4.63 7.98 -7.96
C LEU A 253 4.59 8.81 -6.68
N LYS A 254 5.31 9.94 -6.64
CA LYS A 254 5.31 10.86 -5.49
C LYS A 254 3.94 11.47 -5.26
N ASP A 255 3.32 11.95 -6.33
CA ASP A 255 2.03 12.65 -6.27
C ASP A 255 0.91 11.71 -5.82
N PHE A 256 0.91 10.46 -6.28
CA PHE A 256 -0.11 9.49 -5.94
C PHE A 256 0.17 8.76 -4.62
N TYR A 257 1.34 8.15 -4.46
CA TYR A 257 1.64 7.31 -3.29
C TYR A 257 2.24 8.07 -2.10
N GLY A 258 2.81 9.26 -2.32
CA GLY A 258 3.53 9.99 -1.28
C GLY A 258 2.67 10.27 -0.05
N PHE A 259 1.46 10.81 -0.23
CA PHE A 259 0.54 11.07 0.89
C PHE A 259 0.07 9.79 1.56
N ILE A 260 -0.38 8.80 0.77
CA ILE A 260 -0.93 7.52 1.25
C ILE A 260 0.05 6.86 2.23
N PHE A 261 1.30 6.69 1.81
CA PHE A 261 2.29 5.94 2.59
C PHE A 261 2.91 6.76 3.72
N SER A 262 3.06 8.09 3.56
CA SER A 262 3.51 8.94 4.67
C SER A 262 2.50 8.91 5.82
N PHE A 263 1.21 8.95 5.51
CA PHE A 263 0.14 8.83 6.48
C PHE A 263 0.05 7.42 7.07
N GLN A 264 0.19 6.38 6.25
CA GLN A 264 0.24 4.99 6.70
C GLN A 264 1.39 4.76 7.68
N ASN A 265 2.58 5.26 7.41
CA ASN A 265 3.74 5.13 8.29
C ASN A 265 3.48 5.76 9.67
N LEU A 266 2.87 6.96 9.70
CA LEU A 266 2.47 7.61 10.95
C LEU A 266 1.48 6.75 11.75
N LEU A 267 0.41 6.29 11.12
CA LEU A 267 -0.59 5.46 11.77
C LEU A 267 -0.06 4.09 12.18
N THR A 268 0.84 3.51 11.41
CA THR A 268 1.49 2.23 11.77
C THR A 268 2.24 2.34 13.08
N SER A 269 2.92 3.47 13.35
CA SER A 269 3.60 3.67 14.64
C SER A 269 2.62 3.71 15.82
N VAL A 270 1.46 4.33 15.63
CA VAL A 270 0.38 4.36 16.63
C VAL A 270 -0.21 2.96 16.83
N CYS A 271 -0.51 2.24 15.73
CA CYS A 271 -1.05 0.88 15.80
C CYS A 271 -0.11 -0.07 16.55
N LEU A 272 1.18 -0.03 16.23
CA LEU A 272 2.18 -0.85 16.91
C LEU A 272 2.26 -0.55 18.40
N CYS A 273 2.27 0.73 18.77
CA CYS A 273 2.26 1.16 20.17
C CYS A 273 1.04 0.60 20.92
N LEU A 274 -0.17 0.76 20.35
CA LEU A 274 -1.42 0.29 20.95
C LEU A 274 -1.48 -1.24 21.05
N CYS A 275 -1.04 -1.94 20.02
CA CYS A 275 -0.98 -3.40 20.04
C CYS A 275 -0.02 -3.92 21.11
N LEU A 276 1.18 -3.35 21.23
CA LEU A 276 2.15 -3.71 22.25
C LEU A 276 1.61 -3.41 23.66
N PHE A 277 0.99 -2.25 23.86
CA PHE A 277 0.42 -1.86 25.15
C PHE A 277 -0.70 -2.81 25.55
N THR A 278 -1.63 -3.12 24.67
CA THR A 278 -2.76 -4.01 24.97
C THR A 278 -2.29 -5.44 25.21
N ALA A 279 -1.33 -5.94 24.43
CA ALA A 279 -0.73 -7.27 24.65
C ALA A 279 0.00 -7.38 26.01
N SER A 280 0.65 -6.28 26.48
CA SER A 280 1.40 -6.29 27.74
C SER A 280 0.52 -6.14 28.97
N THR A 281 -0.67 -5.55 28.86
CA THR A 281 -1.56 -5.23 29.98
C THR A 281 -2.68 -6.26 30.18
N ASN A 282 -2.99 -7.07 29.16
CA ASN A 282 -4.04 -8.08 29.24
C ASN A 282 -3.53 -9.40 29.84
N LYS A 283 -4.41 -10.02 30.66
CA LYS A 283 -4.17 -11.36 31.24
C LYS A 283 -4.75 -12.49 30.40
N ASP A 284 -5.67 -12.19 29.50
CA ASP A 284 -6.29 -13.18 28.62
C ASP A 284 -5.33 -13.56 27.49
N LYS A 285 -4.96 -14.84 27.45
CA LYS A 285 -4.02 -15.38 26.45
C LYS A 285 -4.52 -15.26 25.03
N ALA A 286 -5.83 -15.35 24.79
CA ALA A 286 -6.40 -15.22 23.45
C ALA A 286 -6.24 -13.79 22.93
N ILE A 287 -6.49 -12.80 23.80
CA ILE A 287 -6.29 -11.40 23.49
C ILE A 287 -4.81 -11.11 23.22
N VAL A 288 -3.91 -11.56 24.10
CA VAL A 288 -2.45 -11.38 23.93
C VAL A 288 -1.97 -11.97 22.62
N LEU A 289 -2.43 -13.17 22.25
CA LEU A 289 -2.08 -13.80 20.99
C LEU A 289 -2.58 -13.02 19.79
N SER A 290 -3.81 -12.55 19.82
CA SER A 290 -4.44 -11.74 18.77
C SER A 290 -3.67 -10.44 18.50
N TYR A 291 -3.32 -9.71 19.57
CA TYR A 291 -2.53 -8.48 19.45
C TYR A 291 -1.09 -8.74 19.02
N GLY A 292 -0.50 -9.88 19.43
CA GLY A 292 0.81 -10.35 18.98
C GLY A 292 0.84 -10.55 17.44
N PHE A 293 -0.19 -11.18 16.88
CA PHE A 293 -0.34 -11.29 15.42
C PHE A 293 -0.50 -9.93 14.76
N GLY A 294 -1.22 -8.99 15.36
CA GLY A 294 -1.34 -7.62 14.89
C GLY A 294 0.02 -6.91 14.82
N VAL A 295 0.87 -7.05 15.82
CA VAL A 295 2.24 -6.51 15.83
C VAL A 295 3.06 -7.06 14.65
N ILE A 296 3.05 -8.40 14.47
CA ILE A 296 3.77 -9.06 13.37
C ILE A 296 3.26 -8.54 12.02
N TYR A 297 1.95 -8.40 11.86
CA TYR A 297 1.34 -7.88 10.63
C TYR A 297 1.82 -6.46 10.31
N TYR A 298 1.73 -5.52 11.26
CA TYR A 298 2.11 -4.14 11.04
C TYR A 298 3.61 -3.97 10.78
N ILE A 299 4.46 -4.73 11.48
CA ILE A 299 5.90 -4.74 11.23
C ILE A 299 6.19 -5.24 9.81
N SER A 300 5.61 -6.38 9.42
CA SER A 300 5.85 -7.00 8.11
C SER A 300 5.37 -6.11 6.97
N LEU A 301 4.18 -5.51 7.10
CA LEU A 301 3.63 -4.60 6.08
C LEU A 301 4.49 -3.34 5.93
N SER A 302 4.85 -2.71 7.06
CA SER A 302 5.70 -1.51 7.05
C SER A 302 7.08 -1.81 6.49
N PHE A 303 7.69 -2.94 6.88
CA PHE A 303 8.97 -3.38 6.32
C PHE A 303 8.91 -3.54 4.81
N MET A 304 7.89 -4.24 4.29
CA MET A 304 7.74 -4.50 2.86
C MET A 304 7.59 -3.19 2.06
N CYS A 305 6.74 -2.27 2.51
CA CYS A 305 6.53 -0.99 1.83
C CYS A 305 7.80 -0.13 1.80
N ASN A 306 8.48 -0.01 2.94
CA ASN A 306 9.70 0.79 3.06
C ASN A 306 10.89 0.14 2.33
N LEU A 307 10.99 -1.19 2.30
CA LEU A 307 12.01 -1.92 1.54
C LEU A 307 11.84 -1.69 0.03
N LEU A 308 10.63 -1.76 -0.49
CA LEU A 308 10.36 -1.49 -1.90
C LEU A 308 10.66 -0.03 -2.28
N GLY A 309 10.36 0.91 -1.39
CA GLY A 309 10.75 2.32 -1.56
C GLY A 309 12.27 2.49 -1.58
N GLN A 310 12.99 1.77 -0.72
CA GLN A 310 14.46 1.74 -0.70
C GLN A 310 15.05 1.24 -2.02
N PHE A 311 14.44 0.22 -2.66
CA PHE A 311 14.91 -0.27 -3.95
C PHE A 311 14.88 0.80 -5.04
N ILE A 312 13.83 1.63 -5.10
CA ILE A 312 13.78 2.75 -6.05
C ILE A 312 14.86 3.79 -5.71
N GLN A 313 14.99 4.15 -4.43
CA GLN A 313 15.98 5.13 -3.99
C GLN A 313 17.39 4.67 -4.38
N SER A 314 17.78 3.46 -3.98
CA SER A 314 19.12 2.92 -4.27
C SER A 314 19.41 2.81 -5.77
N GLU A 315 18.42 2.40 -6.58
CA GLU A 315 18.62 2.32 -8.03
C GLU A 315 18.70 3.71 -8.68
N SER A 316 18.02 4.71 -8.10
CA SER A 316 18.13 6.10 -8.57
C SER A 316 19.49 6.74 -8.24
N GLU A 317 20.15 6.33 -7.17
CA GLU A 317 21.52 6.74 -6.84
C GLU A 317 22.52 6.22 -7.90
N ASN A 318 22.28 5.01 -8.44
CA ASN A 318 23.11 4.42 -9.49
C ASN A 318 23.05 5.17 -10.84
N VAL A 319 22.04 6.04 -11.04
CA VAL A 319 21.92 6.84 -12.28
C VAL A 319 23.15 7.71 -12.51
N ILE A 320 23.68 8.34 -11.46
CA ILE A 320 24.87 9.18 -11.56
C ILE A 320 26.08 8.34 -12.04
N VAL A 321 26.27 7.18 -11.42
CA VAL A 321 27.37 6.26 -11.74
C VAL A 321 27.28 5.81 -13.20
N SER A 322 26.11 5.38 -13.63
CA SER A 322 25.87 4.90 -15.00
C SER A 322 26.13 5.98 -16.05
N ILE A 323 25.68 7.21 -15.81
CA ILE A 323 25.90 8.33 -16.75
C ILE A 323 27.36 8.80 -16.73
N SER A 324 28.04 8.75 -15.58
CA SER A 324 29.45 9.13 -15.46
C SER A 324 30.37 8.18 -16.24
N ASN A 325 29.97 6.92 -16.37
CA ASN A 325 30.74 5.89 -17.11
C ASN A 325 30.63 6.02 -18.64
N ILE A 326 29.70 6.82 -19.15
CA ILE A 326 29.60 7.08 -20.60
C ILE A 326 30.84 7.85 -21.08
N PRO A 327 31.41 7.53 -22.26
CA PRO A 327 32.63 8.19 -22.80
C PRO A 327 32.30 9.60 -23.32
N TRP A 328 31.78 10.46 -22.47
CA TRP A 328 31.35 11.83 -22.81
C TRP A 328 32.51 12.75 -23.22
N ILE A 329 33.73 12.41 -22.84
CA ILE A 329 34.92 13.19 -23.17
C ILE A 329 35.11 13.30 -24.70
N HIS A 330 34.83 12.22 -25.44
CA HIS A 330 34.97 12.16 -26.91
C HIS A 330 33.78 12.76 -27.68
N MET A 331 32.73 13.26 -26.95
CA MET A 331 31.57 13.83 -27.57
C MET A 331 31.75 15.29 -27.99
N LYS A 332 31.00 15.71 -29.02
CA LYS A 332 30.89 17.13 -29.41
C LYS A 332 30.31 17.95 -28.25
N ALA A 333 30.68 19.25 -28.16
CA ALA A 333 30.28 20.13 -27.03
C ALA A 333 28.78 20.17 -26.77
N ALA A 334 27.95 20.11 -27.81
CA ALA A 334 26.48 20.08 -27.65
C ALA A 334 26.00 18.81 -26.92
N LEU A 335 26.45 17.63 -27.36
CA LEU A 335 26.08 16.35 -26.71
C LEU A 335 26.58 16.25 -25.27
N ARG A 336 27.80 16.77 -25.03
CA ARG A 336 28.42 16.83 -23.70
C ARG A 336 27.58 17.67 -22.74
N ARG A 337 27.04 18.80 -23.23
CA ARG A 337 26.11 19.63 -22.45
C ARG A 337 24.82 18.86 -22.09
N ASP A 338 24.26 18.10 -23.03
CA ASP A 338 23.06 17.31 -22.81
C ASP A 338 23.28 16.20 -21.76
N VAL A 339 24.42 15.50 -21.82
CA VAL A 339 24.82 14.50 -20.80
C VAL A 339 24.99 15.16 -19.43
N ASN A 340 25.62 16.35 -19.38
CA ASN A 340 25.76 17.09 -18.11
C ASN A 340 24.41 17.49 -17.50
N LEU A 341 23.40 17.82 -18.32
CA LEU A 341 22.05 18.09 -17.82
C LEU A 341 21.42 16.84 -17.20
N ILE A 342 21.61 15.66 -17.80
CA ILE A 342 21.15 14.40 -17.21
C ILE A 342 21.87 14.13 -15.88
N LEU A 343 23.19 14.35 -15.81
CA LEU A 343 23.96 14.20 -14.57
C LEU A 343 23.47 15.14 -13.46
N LEU A 344 23.22 16.41 -13.77
CA LEU A 344 22.72 17.38 -12.81
C LEU A 344 21.34 16.98 -12.26
N GLN A 345 20.46 16.46 -13.13
CA GLN A 345 19.16 15.99 -12.74
C GLN A 345 19.23 14.67 -11.96
N GLY A 346 20.15 13.79 -12.35
CA GLY A 346 20.40 12.49 -11.68
C GLY A 346 20.89 12.63 -10.24
N LYS A 347 21.46 13.80 -9.85
CA LYS A 347 21.82 14.10 -8.45
C LYS A 347 20.60 14.16 -7.52
N ARG A 348 19.41 14.30 -8.07
CA ARG A 348 18.16 14.30 -7.28
C ARG A 348 17.65 12.87 -7.17
N GLU A 349 17.87 12.27 -6.02
CA GLU A 349 17.35 10.94 -5.71
C GLU A 349 15.82 10.86 -5.87
N ILE A 350 15.35 9.75 -6.39
CA ILE A 350 13.93 9.45 -6.50
C ILE A 350 13.48 8.82 -5.18
N VAL A 351 12.85 9.64 -4.35
CA VAL A 351 12.31 9.21 -3.06
C VAL A 351 10.80 9.42 -3.05
N ILE A 352 10.06 8.38 -2.72
CA ILE A 352 8.61 8.46 -2.58
C ILE A 352 8.31 9.02 -1.19
N SER A 353 7.84 10.25 -1.13
CA SER A 353 7.53 10.95 0.11
C SER A 353 6.48 12.03 -0.11
N TYR A 354 5.75 12.40 0.92
CA TYR A 354 4.83 13.54 0.87
C TYR A 354 5.55 14.82 1.29
N LYS A 355 5.79 15.72 0.33
CA LYS A 355 6.48 17.00 0.56
C LYS A 355 7.81 16.83 1.32
N GLY A 356 8.56 15.79 1.01
CA GLY A 356 9.84 15.47 1.66
C GLY A 356 9.73 14.86 3.07
N ARG A 357 8.52 14.65 3.59
CA ARG A 357 8.30 14.05 4.92
C ARG A 357 8.05 12.56 4.80
N SER A 358 8.54 11.80 5.79
CA SER A 358 8.34 10.35 5.90
C SER A 358 8.63 9.58 4.59
N PRO A 359 9.87 9.64 4.08
CA PRO A 359 10.25 8.93 2.85
C PRO A 359 10.08 7.42 3.02
N LEU A 360 9.69 6.73 1.94
CA LEU A 360 9.64 5.27 1.93
C LEU A 360 11.07 4.72 1.81
N ASN A 361 11.69 4.40 2.94
CA ASN A 361 13.00 3.76 3.00
C ASN A 361 13.20 3.04 4.36
N LEU A 362 14.27 2.26 4.46
CA LEU A 362 14.59 1.49 5.67
C LEU A 362 14.89 2.39 6.89
N ARG A 363 15.38 3.61 6.68
CA ARG A 363 15.60 4.57 7.77
C ARG A 363 14.26 4.96 8.42
N THR A 364 13.25 5.23 7.61
CA THR A 364 11.89 5.52 8.10
C THR A 364 11.29 4.32 8.80
N PHE A 365 11.47 3.10 8.28
CA PHE A 365 11.04 1.88 8.96
C PHE A 365 11.62 1.76 10.37
N MET A 366 12.94 1.96 10.53
CA MET A 366 13.58 1.95 11.85
C MET A 366 13.04 3.07 12.77
N SER A 367 12.78 4.26 12.21
CA SER A 367 12.14 5.35 12.96
C SER A 367 10.75 4.99 13.47
N ILE A 368 9.93 4.29 12.65
CA ILE A 368 8.60 3.79 13.05
C ILE A 368 8.71 2.84 14.24
N LEU A 369 9.62 1.88 14.20
CA LEU A 369 9.82 0.92 15.29
C LEU A 369 10.26 1.64 16.58
N ASN A 370 11.26 2.52 16.51
CA ASN A 370 11.76 3.27 17.65
C ASN A 370 10.68 4.16 18.28
N THR A 371 9.93 4.88 17.44
CA THR A 371 8.84 5.74 17.89
C THR A 371 7.72 4.94 18.55
N SER A 372 7.33 3.82 17.95
CA SER A 372 6.31 2.92 18.50
C SER A 372 6.69 2.37 19.87
N TYR A 373 7.95 1.95 20.01
CA TYR A 373 8.48 1.45 21.28
C TYR A 373 8.56 2.54 22.35
N SER A 374 9.02 3.74 22.00
CA SER A 374 9.09 4.87 22.93
C SER A 374 7.72 5.26 23.47
N TYR A 375 6.70 5.34 22.59
CA TYR A 375 5.33 5.62 23.03
C TYR A 375 4.75 4.47 23.86
N PHE A 376 5.05 3.21 23.51
CA PHE A 376 4.65 2.07 24.32
C PHE A 376 5.22 2.16 25.75
N MET A 377 6.52 2.46 25.90
CA MET A 377 7.16 2.61 27.22
C MET A 377 6.55 3.76 28.02
N LEU A 378 6.22 4.88 27.36
CA LEU A 378 5.54 6.00 27.99
C LEU A 378 4.15 5.59 28.49
N LEU A 379 3.32 4.93 27.66
CA LEU A 379 1.99 4.48 28.08
C LEU A 379 2.07 3.48 29.24
N ARG A 380 3.06 2.59 29.23
CA ARG A 380 3.27 1.61 30.31
C ARG A 380 3.70 2.25 31.62
N SER A 381 4.43 3.36 31.57
CA SER A 381 4.85 4.08 32.78
C SER A 381 3.72 4.86 33.48
N VAL A 382 2.64 5.16 32.73
CA VAL A 382 1.47 5.92 33.25
C VAL A 382 0.31 4.99 33.65
N ALA A 383 0.29 3.74 33.17
CA ALA A 383 -0.77 2.76 33.41
C ALA A 383 -0.52 1.90 34.68
#